data_fb41e4a4df09bd50413fcf320a030a70
#
_entry.id   fb41e4a4df09bd50413fcf320a030a70
#
_cell.length_a   1.000
_cell.length_b   1.000
_cell.length_c   1.000
_cell.angle_alpha   90.00
_cell.angle_beta   90.00
_cell.angle_gamma   90.00
#
_symmetry.space_group_name_H-M   'P 1'
#
loop_
_entity.id
_entity.type
_entity.pdbx_description
1 polymer ?
#
loop_
_entity_poly.entity_id
_entity_poly.type
_entity_poly.pdbx_seq_one_letter_code
_entity_poly.pdbx_strand_id
1 'polypeptide(L)'
;MPFNLSKIIVVSTAEGEETEGENKWNFDVHQNNDVYIYIDKNEDYLGDRQKTIDSIKIENINFTKIPTKGTIETYMPNSVEGRLFTNEAEYLVDGSLEYKSAEESNPQTLEIGANGGYAVIRFSNSGLGSYSSDDDDEIIHDGSLLEKIEVSNEDVQFDVSFDLVITVDGINYRGTLTLNLPCGNIIEEGTSSLEMTDLSSVVFKRE
;
A
#
# COMPACT_ATOMS: atom_id res chain seq x y z
N MET A 1 -23.79 -7.52 -4.60
CA MET A 1 -22.63 -7.12 -5.41
C MET A 1 -22.05 -8.34 -6.09
N PRO A 2 -21.55 -8.24 -7.33
CA PRO A 2 -20.97 -9.38 -8.06
C PRO A 2 -19.58 -9.78 -7.53
N PHE A 3 -19.05 -9.07 -6.57
CA PHE A 3 -17.79 -9.29 -5.89
C PHE A 3 -17.93 -9.08 -4.38
N ASN A 4 -16.95 -9.53 -3.63
CA ASN A 4 -16.76 -9.28 -2.22
C ASN A 4 -15.41 -8.59 -2.02
N LEU A 5 -15.39 -7.46 -1.31
CA LEU A 5 -14.16 -6.95 -0.70
C LEU A 5 -13.93 -7.80 0.56
N SER A 6 -13.03 -8.79 0.47
CA SER A 6 -12.93 -9.84 1.48
C SER A 6 -12.10 -9.42 2.69
N LYS A 7 -11.00 -8.73 2.45
CA LYS A 7 -10.14 -8.17 3.49
C LYS A 7 -9.19 -7.11 2.97
N ILE A 8 -8.64 -6.33 3.88
CA ILE A 8 -7.52 -5.43 3.64
C ILE A 8 -6.43 -5.79 4.64
N ILE A 9 -5.20 -5.94 4.14
CA ILE A 9 -4.02 -6.13 4.99
C ILE A 9 -3.14 -4.89 4.81
N VAL A 10 -2.77 -4.27 5.92
CA VAL A 10 -1.79 -3.19 5.95
C VAL A 10 -0.54 -3.71 6.63
N VAL A 11 0.61 -3.49 6.01
CA VAL A 11 1.93 -3.75 6.59
C VAL A 11 2.67 -2.43 6.66
N SER A 12 2.99 -1.99 7.86
CA SER A 12 3.76 -0.77 8.11
C SER A 12 5.16 -1.13 8.58
N THR A 13 6.20 -0.57 7.95
CA THR A 13 7.60 -0.83 8.25
C THR A 13 8.39 0.46 8.38
N ALA A 14 9.40 0.46 9.25
CA ALA A 14 10.45 1.47 9.29
C ALA A 14 11.70 0.87 8.66
N GLU A 15 12.28 1.55 7.69
CA GLU A 15 13.41 1.07 6.92
C GLU A 15 14.51 2.14 6.85
N GLY A 16 15.75 1.70 6.72
CA GLY A 16 16.90 2.56 6.48
C GLY A 16 17.52 2.23 5.13
N GLU A 17 17.67 3.23 4.29
CA GLU A 17 18.43 3.10 3.06
C GLU A 17 19.89 3.50 3.32
N GLU A 18 20.82 2.58 3.02
CA GLU A 18 22.24 2.84 3.21
C GLU A 18 22.73 3.92 2.25
N THR A 19 23.43 4.91 2.80
CA THR A 19 24.08 5.96 2.01
C THR A 19 25.59 5.86 2.15
N GLU A 20 26.34 6.20 1.08
CA GLU A 20 27.79 6.16 1.08
C GLU A 20 28.38 7.12 2.12
N GLY A 21 29.25 6.61 2.98
CA GLY A 21 30.00 7.36 4.00
C GLY A 21 31.40 6.81 4.19
N GLU A 22 32.38 7.66 4.48
CA GLU A 22 33.73 7.22 4.82
C GLU A 22 33.73 6.68 6.27
N ASN A 23 33.93 5.35 6.43
CA ASN A 23 34.08 4.64 7.69
C ASN A 23 32.89 4.69 8.68
N LYS A 24 31.68 4.93 8.18
CA LYS A 24 30.46 4.89 8.98
C LYS A 24 29.31 4.35 8.15
N TRP A 25 28.43 3.60 8.81
CA TRP A 25 27.13 3.26 8.22
C TRP A 25 26.21 4.45 8.40
N ASN A 26 25.72 4.99 7.27
CA ASN A 26 24.71 6.04 7.25
C ASN A 26 23.46 5.48 6.64
N PHE A 27 22.32 5.77 7.25
CA PHE A 27 21.01 5.34 6.76
C PHE A 27 20.08 6.55 6.68
N ASP A 28 19.48 6.73 5.53
CA ASP A 28 18.31 7.61 5.41
C ASP A 28 17.07 6.80 5.80
N VAL A 29 16.37 7.28 6.84
CA VAL A 29 15.26 6.56 7.44
C VAL A 29 13.94 6.99 6.79
N HIS A 30 13.16 6.01 6.40
CA HIS A 30 11.82 6.18 5.83
C HIS A 30 10.85 5.15 6.43
N GLN A 31 9.57 5.39 6.19
CA GLN A 31 8.50 4.54 6.69
C GLN A 31 7.59 4.15 5.53
N ASN A 32 7.33 2.86 5.35
CA ASN A 32 6.49 2.32 4.30
C ASN A 32 5.18 1.76 4.86
N ASN A 33 4.10 1.90 4.08
CA ASN A 33 2.81 1.29 4.34
C ASN A 33 2.32 0.60 3.08
N ASP A 34 2.34 -0.72 3.08
CA ASP A 34 1.83 -1.54 1.99
C ASP A 34 0.39 -1.95 2.28
N VAL A 35 -0.51 -1.55 1.40
CA VAL A 35 -1.94 -1.80 1.54
C VAL A 35 -2.37 -2.82 0.50
N TYR A 36 -2.69 -4.03 0.96
CA TYR A 36 -3.16 -5.16 0.14
C TYR A 36 -4.68 -5.23 0.24
N ILE A 37 -5.36 -5.11 -0.89
CA ILE A 37 -6.82 -5.06 -1.01
C ILE A 37 -7.28 -6.33 -1.71
N TYR A 38 -7.94 -7.23 -0.96
CA TYR A 38 -8.39 -8.53 -1.47
C TYR A 38 -9.83 -8.46 -1.94
N ILE A 39 -10.05 -8.85 -3.18
CA ILE A 39 -11.35 -8.83 -3.85
C ILE A 39 -11.58 -10.19 -4.48
N ASP A 40 -12.70 -10.80 -4.15
CA ASP A 40 -13.11 -12.09 -4.66
C ASP A 40 -14.44 -11.98 -5.41
N LYS A 41 -14.60 -12.80 -6.42
CA LYS A 41 -15.87 -12.97 -7.11
C LYS A 41 -16.93 -13.47 -6.13
N ASN A 42 -18.11 -12.88 -6.17
CA ASN A 42 -19.24 -13.35 -5.39
C ASN A 42 -20.08 -14.36 -6.19
N GLU A 43 -19.83 -15.66 -5.97
CA GLU A 43 -20.50 -16.73 -6.68
C GLU A 43 -22.01 -16.79 -6.39
N ASP A 44 -22.44 -16.44 -5.18
CA ASP A 44 -23.86 -16.44 -4.80
C ASP A 44 -24.68 -15.39 -5.55
N TYR A 45 -24.03 -14.29 -5.96
CA TYR A 45 -24.71 -13.21 -6.70
C TYR A 45 -24.87 -13.51 -8.19
N LEU A 46 -24.05 -14.37 -8.75
CA LEU A 46 -23.88 -14.47 -10.21
C LEU A 46 -24.82 -15.46 -10.87
N GLY A 47 -25.43 -16.38 -10.13
CA GLY A 47 -26.22 -17.47 -10.69
C GLY A 47 -25.43 -18.24 -11.76
N ASP A 48 -26.10 -18.60 -12.86
CA ASP A 48 -25.49 -19.37 -13.95
C ASP A 48 -24.60 -18.53 -14.90
N ARG A 49 -24.39 -17.23 -14.63
CA ARG A 49 -23.57 -16.36 -15.47
C ARG A 49 -22.14 -16.30 -14.93
N GLN A 50 -21.20 -16.72 -15.73
CA GLN A 50 -19.77 -16.53 -15.44
C GLN A 50 -19.42 -15.05 -15.68
N LYS A 51 -19.49 -14.24 -14.63
CA LYS A 51 -18.96 -12.88 -14.65
C LYS A 51 -17.51 -12.90 -14.18
N THR A 52 -16.70 -12.06 -14.77
CA THR A 52 -15.29 -11.89 -14.43
C THR A 52 -15.05 -10.53 -13.83
N ILE A 53 -14.05 -10.42 -12.97
CA ILE A 53 -13.52 -9.14 -12.55
C ILE A 53 -12.61 -8.67 -13.68
N ASP A 54 -12.98 -7.57 -14.33
CA ASP A 54 -12.24 -7.04 -15.48
C ASP A 54 -11.07 -6.16 -15.01
N SER A 55 -11.31 -5.33 -13.99
CA SER A 55 -10.25 -4.51 -13.39
C SER A 55 -10.56 -4.08 -11.96
N ILE A 56 -9.48 -3.71 -11.26
CA ILE A 56 -9.52 -3.00 -9.98
C ILE A 56 -8.68 -1.74 -10.14
N LYS A 57 -9.30 -0.58 -9.94
CA LYS A 57 -8.62 0.71 -10.02
C LYS A 57 -8.65 1.42 -8.68
N ILE A 58 -7.52 1.97 -8.28
CA ILE A 58 -7.35 2.88 -7.15
C ILE A 58 -7.15 4.27 -7.73
N GLU A 59 -7.98 5.23 -7.32
CA GLU A 59 -7.91 6.60 -7.81
C GLU A 59 -8.41 7.60 -6.76
N ASN A 60 -8.33 8.91 -7.05
CA ASN A 60 -8.77 9.98 -6.16
C ASN A 60 -8.11 9.91 -4.77
N ILE A 61 -6.81 9.63 -4.75
CA ILE A 61 -6.03 9.56 -3.51
C ILE A 61 -5.98 10.94 -2.87
N ASN A 62 -6.42 11.02 -1.62
CA ASN A 62 -6.48 12.26 -0.87
C ASN A 62 -6.00 12.06 0.57
N PHE A 63 -5.08 12.91 1.02
CA PHE A 63 -4.56 12.92 2.38
C PHE A 63 -5.34 13.94 3.21
N THR A 64 -6.19 13.45 4.13
CA THR A 64 -7.02 14.30 5.00
C THR A 64 -6.28 14.75 6.26
N LYS A 65 -5.27 14.01 6.66
CA LYS A 65 -4.26 14.39 7.65
C LYS A 65 -2.89 14.06 7.07
N ILE A 66 -1.95 14.98 7.16
CA ILE A 66 -0.56 14.77 6.74
C ILE A 66 0.32 14.54 7.99
N PRO A 67 1.43 13.79 7.88
CA PRO A 67 2.38 13.63 8.98
C PRO A 67 3.06 14.97 9.32
N THR A 68 3.54 15.10 10.54
CA THR A 68 4.30 16.29 10.96
C THR A 68 5.77 16.24 10.56
N LYS A 69 6.29 15.02 10.32
CA LYS A 69 7.64 14.79 9.80
C LYS A 69 7.57 13.95 8.52
N GLY A 70 8.46 14.26 7.59
CA GLY A 70 8.58 13.59 6.30
C GLY A 70 7.61 14.07 5.24
N THR A 71 7.61 13.37 4.11
CA THR A 71 6.76 13.64 2.94
C THR A 71 6.20 12.33 2.43
N ILE A 72 4.88 12.30 2.20
CA ILE A 72 4.21 11.11 1.67
C ILE A 72 4.36 11.06 0.16
N GLU A 73 4.85 9.93 -0.30
CA GLU A 73 4.95 9.55 -1.70
C GLU A 73 4.17 8.26 -1.92
N THR A 74 3.57 8.12 -3.10
CA THR A 74 2.75 6.97 -3.44
C THR A 74 3.42 6.17 -4.54
N TYR A 75 3.52 4.86 -4.34
CA TYR A 75 4.18 3.95 -5.26
C TYR A 75 3.23 2.83 -5.69
N MET A 76 3.43 2.35 -6.91
CA MET A 76 2.88 1.12 -7.42
C MET A 76 3.97 0.05 -7.53
N PRO A 77 3.64 -1.24 -7.41
CA PRO A 77 4.61 -2.31 -7.61
C PRO A 77 5.06 -2.35 -9.07
N ASN A 78 6.29 -2.80 -9.30
CA ASN A 78 6.79 -3.03 -10.65
C ASN A 78 5.98 -4.15 -11.33
N SER A 79 5.48 -3.89 -12.54
CA SER A 79 4.69 -4.83 -13.33
C SER A 79 5.47 -6.10 -13.70
N VAL A 80 6.79 -6.00 -13.88
CA VAL A 80 7.66 -7.12 -14.29
C VAL A 80 7.85 -8.13 -13.15
N GLU A 81 7.89 -7.67 -11.90
CA GLU A 81 8.05 -8.51 -10.71
C GLU A 81 6.73 -8.81 -10.00
N GLY A 82 5.66 -8.37 -10.59
CA GLY A 82 4.32 -8.79 -10.27
C GLY A 82 3.64 -8.06 -9.13
N ARG A 83 4.16 -7.94 -7.94
CA ARG A 83 3.38 -7.40 -6.79
C ARG A 83 4.23 -7.05 -5.59
N LEU A 84 5.54 -7.04 -5.76
CA LEU A 84 6.46 -6.68 -4.69
C LEU A 84 6.98 -5.27 -4.94
N PHE A 85 7.10 -4.51 -3.88
CA PHE A 85 7.82 -3.25 -3.91
C PHE A 85 9.30 -3.57 -3.75
N THR A 86 10.00 -3.53 -4.87
CA THR A 86 11.46 -3.62 -4.93
C THR A 86 12.02 -2.21 -5.06
N ASN A 87 13.34 -2.10 -5.11
CA ASN A 87 14.02 -0.83 -5.40
C ASN A 87 13.61 -0.20 -6.76
N GLU A 88 12.84 -0.93 -7.55
CA GLU A 88 12.29 -0.50 -8.85
C GLU A 88 10.79 -0.14 -8.77
N ALA A 89 10.22 0.03 -7.56
CA ALA A 89 8.86 0.51 -7.41
C ALA A 89 8.70 1.86 -8.12
N GLU A 90 7.61 2.01 -8.86
CA GLU A 90 7.38 3.20 -9.65
C GLU A 90 6.51 4.22 -8.90
N TYR A 91 6.84 5.50 -9.02
CA TYR A 91 5.99 6.57 -8.53
C TYR A 91 4.65 6.55 -9.24
N LEU A 92 3.60 6.78 -8.48
CA LEU A 92 2.26 6.94 -9.03
C LEU A 92 2.09 8.36 -9.58
N VAL A 93 2.51 8.57 -10.82
CA VAL A 93 2.57 9.91 -11.45
C VAL A 93 1.17 10.47 -11.73
N ASP A 94 0.23 9.62 -12.16
CA ASP A 94 -1.12 10.04 -12.58
C ASP A 94 -2.16 9.97 -11.45
N GLY A 95 -1.74 9.71 -10.22
CA GLY A 95 -2.64 9.61 -9.07
C GLY A 95 -3.65 8.46 -9.14
N SER A 96 -3.43 7.50 -10.06
CA SER A 96 -4.27 6.31 -10.19
C SER A 96 -3.45 5.07 -10.55
N LEU A 97 -3.93 3.92 -10.08
CA LEU A 97 -3.32 2.61 -10.26
C LEU A 97 -4.40 1.63 -10.72
N GLU A 98 -4.17 0.86 -11.79
CA GLU A 98 -5.14 -0.08 -12.31
C GLU A 98 -4.53 -1.48 -12.50
N TYR A 99 -5.21 -2.48 -11.96
CA TYR A 99 -4.98 -3.90 -12.17
C TYR A 99 -6.02 -4.42 -13.15
N LYS A 100 -5.60 -5.06 -14.23
CA LYS A 100 -6.48 -5.60 -15.26
C LYS A 100 -6.48 -7.12 -15.26
N SER A 101 -7.56 -7.74 -15.69
CA SER A 101 -7.58 -9.19 -15.91
C SER A 101 -6.59 -9.59 -17.00
N ALA A 102 -6.12 -10.83 -16.94
CA ALA A 102 -5.12 -11.36 -17.88
C ALA A 102 -5.56 -11.29 -19.35
N GLU A 103 -6.87 -11.27 -19.63
CA GLU A 103 -7.40 -11.13 -20.99
C GLU A 103 -7.25 -9.69 -21.53
N GLU A 104 -7.20 -8.70 -20.66
CA GLU A 104 -7.06 -7.29 -21.01
C GLU A 104 -5.67 -6.72 -20.70
N SER A 105 -4.83 -7.50 -20.01
CA SER A 105 -3.50 -7.08 -19.62
C SER A 105 -2.52 -7.12 -20.82
N ASN A 106 -1.50 -6.31 -20.71
CA ASN A 106 -0.30 -6.40 -21.55
C ASN A 106 0.92 -6.52 -20.64
N PRO A 107 2.12 -6.81 -21.13
CA PRO A 107 3.31 -7.00 -20.28
C PRO A 107 3.68 -5.83 -19.37
N GLN A 108 3.04 -4.67 -19.54
CA GLN A 108 3.28 -3.44 -18.76
C GLN A 108 2.15 -3.14 -17.79
N THR A 109 1.07 -3.95 -17.74
CA THR A 109 -0.04 -3.76 -16.82
C THR A 109 0.07 -4.70 -15.63
N LEU A 110 -0.38 -4.21 -14.49
CA LEU A 110 -0.57 -5.05 -13.32
C LEU A 110 -1.75 -6.00 -13.55
N GLU A 111 -1.62 -7.26 -13.18
CA GLU A 111 -2.61 -8.29 -13.45
C GLU A 111 -3.42 -8.66 -12.20
N ILE A 112 -4.69 -8.97 -12.42
CA ILE A 112 -5.57 -9.61 -11.45
C ILE A 112 -6.25 -10.83 -12.08
N GLY A 113 -6.49 -11.87 -11.28
CA GLY A 113 -7.22 -13.05 -11.76
C GLY A 113 -8.69 -12.75 -12.05
N ALA A 114 -9.27 -13.45 -13.03
CA ALA A 114 -10.68 -13.32 -13.39
C ALA A 114 -11.67 -13.60 -12.24
N ASN A 115 -11.25 -14.40 -11.26
CA ASN A 115 -12.03 -14.73 -10.06
C ASN A 115 -11.70 -13.81 -8.87
N GLY A 116 -10.77 -12.88 -9.02
CA GLY A 116 -10.31 -12.01 -7.98
C GLY A 116 -8.81 -12.16 -7.69
N GLY A 117 -8.40 -11.60 -6.59
CA GLY A 117 -7.02 -11.55 -6.13
C GLY A 117 -6.80 -10.38 -5.22
N TYR A 118 -5.63 -9.75 -5.30
CA TYR A 118 -5.38 -8.54 -4.54
C TYR A 118 -4.74 -7.45 -5.41
N ALA A 119 -5.11 -6.21 -5.12
CA ALA A 119 -4.39 -5.02 -5.55
C ALA A 119 -3.53 -4.53 -4.38
N VAL A 120 -2.36 -3.97 -4.66
CA VAL A 120 -1.48 -3.40 -3.65
C VAL A 120 -1.03 -2.00 -4.04
N ILE A 121 -0.94 -1.11 -3.04
CA ILE A 121 -0.41 0.24 -3.18
C ILE A 121 0.47 0.53 -1.97
N ARG A 122 1.57 1.27 -2.18
CA ARG A 122 2.47 1.72 -1.12
C ARG A 122 2.36 3.20 -0.88
N PHE A 123 2.24 3.59 0.39
CA PHE A 123 2.43 4.96 0.85
C PHE A 123 3.72 5.02 1.66
N SER A 124 4.71 5.73 1.14
CA SER A 124 6.02 5.88 1.78
C SER A 124 6.16 7.27 2.36
N ASN A 125 6.61 7.36 3.61
CA ASN A 125 6.96 8.61 4.26
C ASN A 125 8.48 8.75 4.27
N SER A 126 9.02 9.60 3.42
CA SER A 126 10.46 9.82 3.22
C SER A 126 10.94 11.10 3.88
N GLY A 127 12.27 11.20 4.04
CA GLY A 127 12.88 12.40 4.63
C GLY A 127 12.65 12.54 6.14
N LEU A 128 12.51 11.43 6.87
CA LEU A 128 12.30 11.43 8.31
C LEU A 128 13.55 11.81 9.09
N GLY A 129 14.72 11.55 8.55
CA GLY A 129 16.03 11.84 9.12
C GLY A 129 17.05 10.80 8.73
N SER A 130 18.29 11.02 9.17
CA SER A 130 19.40 10.12 8.91
C SER A 130 20.00 9.66 10.22
N TYR A 131 20.38 8.39 10.27
CA TYR A 131 21.08 7.77 11.37
C TYR A 131 22.48 7.35 10.92
N SER A 132 23.50 7.62 11.75
CA SER A 132 24.88 7.17 11.52
C SER A 132 25.34 6.31 12.70
N SER A 133 25.89 5.14 12.41
CA SER A 133 26.54 4.27 13.40
C SER A 133 28.04 4.20 13.15
N ASP A 134 28.82 4.00 14.20
CA ASP A 134 30.23 3.66 14.07
C ASP A 134 30.38 2.17 13.68
N ASP A 135 31.49 1.80 13.02
CA ASP A 135 31.70 0.48 12.40
C ASP A 135 31.57 -0.74 13.34
N ASP A 136 31.61 -0.53 14.66
CA ASP A 136 31.55 -1.58 15.67
C ASP A 136 30.13 -1.84 16.21
N ASP A 137 29.13 -1.06 15.78
CA ASP A 137 27.76 -1.24 16.24
C ASP A 137 27.03 -2.29 15.37
N GLU A 138 26.42 -3.28 16.02
CA GLU A 138 25.53 -4.22 15.36
C GLU A 138 24.30 -3.44 14.85
N ILE A 139 24.11 -3.43 13.52
CA ILE A 139 22.98 -2.77 12.90
C ILE A 139 21.75 -3.65 13.15
N ILE A 140 20.94 -3.24 14.10
CA ILE A 140 19.68 -3.89 14.38
C ILE A 140 18.61 -3.21 13.50
N HIS A 141 18.11 -3.93 12.51
CA HIS A 141 16.97 -3.53 11.69
C HIS A 141 15.64 -3.75 12.43
N ASP A 142 15.60 -3.34 13.68
CA ASP A 142 14.37 -3.26 14.47
C ASP A 142 13.85 -1.82 14.47
N GLY A 143 12.68 -1.58 15.03
CA GLY A 143 12.05 -0.26 15.10
C GLY A 143 12.87 0.85 15.70
N SER A 144 14.02 0.53 16.26
CA SER A 144 14.94 1.48 16.87
C SER A 144 15.43 2.58 15.93
N LEU A 145 15.36 2.40 14.60
CA LEU A 145 15.76 3.43 13.64
C LEU A 145 14.95 4.73 13.81
N LEU A 146 13.63 4.65 14.01
CA LEU A 146 12.80 5.83 14.23
C LEU A 146 13.08 6.46 15.60
N GLU A 147 13.28 5.66 16.64
CA GLU A 147 13.66 6.14 17.96
C GLU A 147 15.03 6.85 17.92
N LYS A 148 16.00 6.29 17.21
CA LYS A 148 17.35 6.87 17.06
C LYS A 148 17.37 8.24 16.40
N ILE A 149 16.40 8.54 15.53
CA ILE A 149 16.23 9.85 14.90
C ILE A 149 15.17 10.72 15.59
N GLU A 150 14.74 10.34 16.80
CA GLU A 150 13.78 11.06 17.63
C GLU A 150 12.44 11.32 16.92
N VAL A 151 11.93 10.31 16.19
CA VAL A 151 10.63 10.33 15.53
C VAL A 151 9.64 9.54 16.36
N SER A 152 8.53 10.16 16.70
CA SER A 152 7.41 9.50 17.41
C SER A 152 6.39 8.92 16.43
N ASN A 153 5.54 8.03 16.94
CA ASN A 153 4.44 7.48 16.14
C ASN A 153 3.47 8.57 15.67
N GLU A 154 3.25 9.60 16.46
CA GLU A 154 2.39 10.74 16.10
C GLU A 154 2.98 11.59 14.97
N ASP A 155 4.30 11.66 14.87
CA ASP A 155 4.99 12.44 13.83
C ASP A 155 4.80 11.84 12.44
N VAL A 156 4.63 10.53 12.33
CA VAL A 156 4.51 9.80 11.06
C VAL A 156 3.07 9.44 10.70
N GLN A 157 2.10 9.68 11.61
CA GLN A 157 0.70 9.36 11.36
C GLN A 157 0.07 10.26 10.31
N PHE A 158 -0.68 9.65 9.40
CA PHE A 158 -1.50 10.33 8.40
C PHE A 158 -2.79 9.57 8.10
N ASP A 159 -3.77 10.27 7.55
CA ASP A 159 -5.01 9.70 7.08
C ASP A 159 -5.08 9.82 5.56
N VAL A 160 -5.34 8.71 4.89
CA VAL A 160 -5.53 8.65 3.45
C VAL A 160 -6.90 8.10 3.11
N SER A 161 -7.54 8.70 2.13
CA SER A 161 -8.74 8.15 1.49
C SER A 161 -8.52 8.02 -0.01
N PHE A 162 -9.11 7.00 -0.61
CA PHE A 162 -9.08 6.80 -2.05
C PHE A 162 -10.32 6.04 -2.51
N ASP A 163 -10.63 6.19 -3.78
CA ASP A 163 -11.70 5.43 -4.41
C ASP A 163 -11.17 4.11 -4.95
N LEU A 164 -11.91 3.06 -4.68
CA LEU A 164 -11.72 1.74 -5.24
C LEU A 164 -12.83 1.49 -6.27
N VAL A 165 -12.45 1.39 -7.54
CA VAL A 165 -13.38 1.11 -8.65
C VAL A 165 -13.14 -0.31 -9.12
N ILE A 166 -14.17 -1.14 -8.99
CA ILE A 166 -14.14 -2.54 -9.42
C ILE A 166 -15.04 -2.68 -10.64
N THR A 167 -14.45 -3.12 -11.75
CA THR A 167 -15.19 -3.37 -12.99
C THR A 167 -15.50 -4.85 -13.11
N VAL A 168 -16.77 -5.16 -13.29
CA VAL A 168 -17.26 -6.52 -13.51
C VAL A 168 -18.20 -6.52 -14.71
N ASP A 169 -17.87 -7.27 -15.76
CA ASP A 169 -18.68 -7.33 -17.00
C ASP A 169 -18.92 -5.91 -17.61
N GLY A 170 -17.89 -5.07 -17.60
CA GLY A 170 -17.97 -3.69 -18.11
C GLY A 170 -18.78 -2.73 -17.25
N ILE A 171 -19.18 -3.13 -16.04
CA ILE A 171 -19.94 -2.30 -15.10
C ILE A 171 -19.03 -1.87 -13.95
N ASN A 172 -18.93 -0.58 -13.72
CA ASN A 172 -18.14 -0.04 -12.62
C ASN A 172 -18.95 0.00 -11.31
N TYR A 173 -18.23 -0.31 -10.23
CA TYR A 173 -18.70 -0.20 -8.85
C TYR A 173 -17.66 0.57 -8.06
N ARG A 174 -18.05 1.74 -7.55
CA ARG A 174 -17.17 2.63 -6.80
C ARG A 174 -17.47 2.58 -5.31
N GLY A 175 -16.44 2.43 -4.50
CA GLY A 175 -16.48 2.58 -3.06
C GLY A 175 -15.28 3.38 -2.57
N THR A 176 -15.43 4.15 -1.49
CA THR A 176 -14.32 4.91 -0.89
C THR A 176 -13.79 4.19 0.32
N LEU A 177 -12.47 4.06 0.39
CA LEU A 177 -11.73 3.49 1.50
C LEU A 177 -11.00 4.61 2.23
N THR A 178 -10.99 4.54 3.57
CA THR A 178 -10.21 5.47 4.41
C THR A 178 -9.36 4.67 5.39
N LEU A 179 -8.08 5.00 5.49
CA LEU A 179 -7.11 4.34 6.34
C LEU A 179 -6.36 5.37 7.19
N ASN A 180 -6.07 4.99 8.44
CA ASN A 180 -5.12 5.68 9.30
C ASN A 180 -3.80 4.88 9.28
N LEU A 181 -2.71 5.52 8.90
CA LEU A 181 -1.40 4.92 8.69
C LEU A 181 -0.32 5.70 9.47
N PRO A 182 0.74 5.03 9.95
CA PRO A 182 0.97 3.59 9.95
C PRO A 182 -0.03 2.84 10.84
N CYS A 183 -0.25 1.55 10.57
CA CYS A 183 -1.02 0.70 11.45
C CYS A 183 -0.18 0.32 12.68
N GLY A 184 -0.73 0.52 13.88
CA GLY A 184 -0.05 0.18 15.13
C GLY A 184 1.15 1.07 15.48
N ASN A 185 1.97 0.61 16.42
CA ASN A 185 3.19 1.29 16.86
C ASN A 185 4.41 0.65 16.18
N ILE A 186 5.06 1.39 15.28
CA ILE A 186 6.25 0.95 14.55
C ILE A 186 7.57 1.47 15.14
N ILE A 187 7.51 2.20 16.25
CA ILE A 187 8.71 2.82 16.85
C ILE A 187 9.59 1.78 17.53
N GLU A 188 8.97 0.85 18.26
CA GLU A 188 9.68 -0.15 19.07
C GLU A 188 10.07 -1.39 18.24
N GLU A 189 9.16 -1.85 17.38
CA GLU A 189 9.30 -3.11 16.65
C GLU A 189 9.73 -2.95 15.18
N GLY A 190 9.71 -1.73 14.64
CA GLY A 190 10.03 -1.41 13.25
C GLY A 190 9.03 -1.92 12.23
N THR A 191 8.09 -2.72 12.67
CA THR A 191 7.06 -3.29 11.80
C THR A 191 5.76 -3.48 12.57
N SER A 192 4.64 -3.34 11.86
CA SER A 192 3.33 -3.68 12.36
C SER A 192 2.44 -4.15 11.20
N SER A 193 1.47 -4.99 11.48
CA SER A 193 0.50 -5.42 10.48
C SER A 193 -0.91 -5.41 11.05
N LEU A 194 -1.88 -5.09 10.19
CA LEU A 194 -3.30 -5.07 10.52
C LEU A 194 -4.09 -5.77 9.42
N GLU A 195 -4.89 -6.76 9.80
CA GLU A 195 -5.90 -7.36 8.91
C GLU A 195 -7.29 -6.83 9.27
N MET A 196 -7.94 -6.22 8.29
CA MET A 196 -9.30 -5.67 8.41
C MET A 196 -10.26 -6.59 7.65
N THR A 197 -11.19 -7.21 8.35
CA THR A 197 -12.24 -8.08 7.77
C THR A 197 -13.64 -7.49 7.92
N ASP A 198 -13.86 -6.58 8.89
CA ASP A 198 -15.10 -5.81 8.95
C ASP A 198 -14.99 -4.59 8.03
N LEU A 199 -15.46 -4.76 6.81
CA LEU A 199 -15.44 -3.76 5.73
C LEU A 199 -16.85 -3.26 5.41
N SER A 200 -17.79 -3.42 6.34
CA SER A 200 -19.20 -3.01 6.18
C SER A 200 -19.39 -1.51 5.96
N SER A 201 -18.41 -0.69 6.37
CA SER A 201 -18.40 0.76 6.11
C SER A 201 -18.09 1.13 4.65
N VAL A 202 -17.50 0.23 3.88
CA VAL A 202 -17.18 0.46 2.46
C VAL A 202 -18.40 0.12 1.61
N VAL A 203 -19.13 1.15 1.21
CA VAL A 203 -20.36 0.98 0.43
C VAL A 203 -20.08 1.23 -1.05
N PHE A 204 -20.18 0.16 -1.85
CA PHE A 204 -20.04 0.27 -3.30
C PHE A 204 -21.36 0.73 -3.96
N LYS A 205 -21.24 1.64 -4.91
CA LYS A 205 -22.33 2.10 -5.76
C LYS A 205 -22.01 1.78 -7.22
N ARG A 206 -23.01 1.30 -7.95
CA ARG A 206 -22.92 1.10 -9.39
C ARG A 206 -22.91 2.47 -10.09
N GLU A 207 -22.00 2.65 -11.04
CA GLU A 207 -21.91 3.80 -11.94
C GLU A 207 -22.52 3.51 -13.31
#